data_828993629eb87635ebe67cc270134e96
#
_entry.id   828993629eb87635ebe67cc270134e96
#
_cell.length_a   1.000
_cell.length_b   1.000
_cell.length_c   1.000
_cell.angle_alpha   90.00
_cell.angle_beta   90.00
_cell.angle_gamma   90.00
#
_symmetry.space_group_name_H-M   'P 1'
#
loop_
_entity.id
_entity.type
_entity.pdbx_description
1 polymer ?
#
loop_
_entity_poly.entity_id
_entity_poly.type
_entity_poly.pdbx_seq_one_letter_code
_entity_poly.pdbx_strand_id
1 'polypeptide(L)'
;NDKVLYHYLGFLFFNFKAQTPFRDIYTQWKALNSRDKFLKDIQHTIATRMLDRYLEETEKAAPDYQKCLKTMTEAISDFRENWYNNDKELYQILILLDIFRILDSKSIKKLPTDYFTRKSGQKDGEDKEHILSQTPRKDNGEITTIKTDWEKFVQSEDFKDIRSQMQDILNHSDAELTEQELIQLQNLLNSAGLNSIGNMALLDLRINRSYGNADYTHKRTIIFQEYMNQKYVRPHTLAVFMKGDIDAREATGIPLNRWTLEDIKRNTDKIAKEIGKNFNAWLTQNN
;
A
#
# COMPACT_ATOMS: atom_id res chain seq x y z
N ASN A 1 -1.64 -14.36 25.83
CA ASN A 1 -1.52 -14.25 24.38
C ASN A 1 -1.17 -12.81 24.00
N ASP A 2 0.13 -12.54 23.85
CA ASP A 2 0.63 -11.19 23.58
C ASP A 2 0.35 -10.79 22.12
N LYS A 3 -0.68 -10.00 21.91
CA LYS A 3 -1.11 -9.53 20.60
C LYS A 3 -0.01 -8.72 19.89
N VAL A 4 0.71 -7.89 20.63
CA VAL A 4 1.74 -7.00 20.08
C VAL A 4 2.96 -7.80 19.63
N LEU A 5 3.51 -8.62 20.50
CA LEU A 5 4.64 -9.48 20.17
C LEU A 5 4.33 -10.44 19.02
N TYR A 6 3.13 -11.03 19.01
CA TYR A 6 2.71 -11.90 17.91
C TYR A 6 2.83 -11.22 16.55
N HIS A 7 2.38 -9.96 16.45
CA HIS A 7 2.37 -9.27 15.16
C HIS A 7 3.76 -8.83 14.72
N TYR A 8 4.56 -8.27 15.61
CA TYR A 8 5.91 -7.82 15.24
C TYR A 8 6.88 -8.98 15.00
N LEU A 9 6.80 -10.04 15.81
CA LEU A 9 7.58 -11.26 15.56
C LEU A 9 7.16 -11.93 14.25
N GLY A 10 5.85 -12.03 13.98
CA GLY A 10 5.34 -12.56 12.72
C GLY A 10 5.85 -11.75 11.53
N PHE A 11 5.74 -10.43 11.58
CA PHE A 11 6.26 -9.57 10.53
C PHE A 11 7.77 -9.77 10.31
N LEU A 12 8.57 -9.72 11.36
CA LEU A 12 10.02 -9.91 11.31
C LEU A 12 10.40 -11.26 10.73
N PHE A 13 9.81 -12.33 11.26
CA PHE A 13 10.10 -13.70 10.84
C PHE A 13 9.76 -13.95 9.37
N PHE A 14 8.59 -13.53 8.94
CA PHE A 14 8.13 -13.82 7.58
C PHE A 14 8.77 -12.92 6.51
N ASN A 15 9.15 -11.68 6.84
CA ASN A 15 9.70 -10.74 5.87
C ASN A 15 11.25 -10.68 5.87
N PHE A 16 11.89 -11.09 6.98
CA PHE A 16 13.35 -11.01 7.16
C PHE A 16 13.97 -12.32 7.68
N LYS A 17 13.36 -13.46 7.34
CA LYS A 17 13.78 -14.78 7.83
C LYS A 17 15.28 -15.06 7.63
N ALA A 18 15.84 -14.68 6.50
CA ALA A 18 17.26 -14.91 6.21
C ALA A 18 18.20 -14.07 7.11
N GLN A 19 17.77 -12.86 7.49
CA GLN A 19 18.53 -11.92 8.32
C GLN A 19 18.23 -12.04 9.81
N THR A 20 17.16 -12.76 10.17
CA THR A 20 16.72 -12.88 11.57
C THR A 20 16.23 -14.30 11.84
N PRO A 21 17.17 -15.26 11.99
CA PRO A 21 16.82 -16.64 12.30
C PRO A 21 16.08 -16.75 13.64
N PHE A 22 15.14 -17.67 13.74
CA PHE A 22 14.37 -17.89 14.97
C PHE A 22 15.27 -18.15 16.20
N ARG A 23 16.40 -18.85 15.99
CA ARG A 23 17.40 -19.12 17.04
C ARG A 23 17.93 -17.83 17.66
N ASP A 24 18.21 -16.81 16.84
CA ASP A 24 18.78 -15.54 17.31
C ASP A 24 17.72 -14.75 18.09
N ILE A 25 16.49 -14.70 17.61
CA ILE A 25 15.33 -14.12 18.31
C ILE A 25 15.16 -14.78 19.69
N TYR A 26 15.23 -16.11 19.77
CA TYR A 26 15.08 -16.85 21.02
C TYR A 26 16.24 -16.59 21.99
N THR A 27 17.47 -16.52 21.48
CA THR A 27 18.68 -16.21 22.28
C THR A 27 18.56 -14.80 22.87
N GLN A 28 18.13 -13.86 22.07
CA GLN A 28 17.91 -12.46 22.44
C GLN A 28 16.79 -12.33 23.50
N TRP A 29 15.67 -13.02 23.32
CA TRP A 29 14.62 -13.10 24.32
C TRP A 29 15.15 -13.54 25.70
N LYS A 30 15.96 -14.61 25.72
CA LYS A 30 16.59 -15.12 26.95
C LYS A 30 17.54 -14.12 27.60
N ALA A 31 18.35 -13.43 26.76
CA ALA A 31 19.35 -12.48 27.27
C ALA A 31 18.70 -11.23 27.89
N LEU A 32 17.63 -10.72 27.30
CA LEU A 32 16.97 -9.51 27.76
C LEU A 32 16.14 -9.73 29.03
N ASN A 33 15.63 -10.93 29.26
CA ASN A 33 14.80 -11.32 30.40
C ASN A 33 13.71 -10.29 30.79
N SER A 34 13.20 -9.57 29.81
CA SER A 34 12.17 -8.54 29.95
C SER A 34 11.35 -8.43 28.67
N ARG A 35 10.04 -8.59 28.81
CA ARG A 35 9.11 -8.47 27.68
C ARG A 35 9.21 -7.11 26.99
N ASP A 36 9.29 -6.04 27.78
CA ASP A 36 9.26 -4.68 27.21
C ASP A 36 10.58 -4.32 26.53
N LYS A 37 11.70 -4.74 27.07
CA LYS A 37 13.00 -4.61 26.41
C LYS A 37 13.03 -5.40 25.11
N PHE A 38 12.54 -6.62 25.14
CA PHE A 38 12.47 -7.48 23.93
C PHE A 38 11.54 -6.88 22.87
N LEU A 39 10.39 -6.34 23.27
CA LEU A 39 9.48 -5.67 22.34
C LEU A 39 10.14 -4.48 21.67
N LYS A 40 10.80 -3.62 22.43
CA LYS A 40 11.56 -2.47 21.89
C LYS A 40 12.62 -2.90 20.89
N ASP A 41 13.35 -3.95 21.22
CA ASP A 41 14.39 -4.49 20.38
C ASP A 41 13.86 -5.08 19.07
N ILE A 42 12.73 -5.81 19.11
CA ILE A 42 12.04 -6.28 17.90
C ILE A 42 11.56 -5.10 17.03
N GLN A 43 10.98 -4.08 17.64
CA GLN A 43 10.55 -2.88 16.92
C GLN A 43 11.72 -2.15 16.26
N HIS A 44 12.81 -1.97 17.00
CA HIS A 44 14.05 -1.39 16.47
C HIS A 44 14.60 -2.22 15.30
N THR A 45 14.64 -3.55 15.45
CA THR A 45 15.09 -4.46 14.41
C THR A 45 14.21 -4.35 13.14
N ILE A 46 12.89 -4.25 13.27
CA ILE A 46 12.00 -4.04 12.11
C ILE A 46 12.34 -2.73 11.41
N ALA A 47 12.45 -1.63 12.16
CA ALA A 47 12.76 -0.33 11.58
C ALA A 47 14.10 -0.34 10.84
N THR A 48 15.18 -0.82 11.47
CA THR A 48 16.51 -0.88 10.85
C THR A 48 16.52 -1.77 9.61
N ARG A 49 15.88 -2.95 9.63
CA ARG A 49 15.79 -3.84 8.47
C ARG A 49 15.00 -3.24 7.30
N MET A 50 13.96 -2.47 7.58
CA MET A 50 13.24 -1.73 6.54
C MET A 50 14.10 -0.60 5.96
N LEU A 51 14.91 0.04 6.80
CA LEU A 51 15.73 1.20 6.44
C LEU A 51 17.07 0.84 5.82
N ASP A 52 17.58 -0.38 5.99
CA ASP A 52 18.87 -0.84 5.43
C ASP A 52 18.99 -0.60 3.93
N ARG A 53 17.89 -0.59 3.19
CA ARG A 53 17.88 -0.33 1.73
C ARG A 53 18.17 1.13 1.35
N TYR A 54 18.05 2.03 2.30
CA TYR A 54 18.33 3.47 2.14
C TYR A 54 19.73 3.86 2.60
N LEU A 55 20.53 2.89 3.07
CA LEU A 55 21.93 3.09 3.41
C LEU A 55 22.79 3.09 2.15
N GLU A 56 23.64 4.08 2.04
CA GLU A 56 24.75 4.06 1.09
C GLU A 56 25.83 3.05 1.53
N GLU A 57 26.62 2.51 0.60
CA GLU A 57 27.67 1.53 0.93
C GLU A 57 28.65 2.07 1.98
N THR A 58 28.97 3.36 1.92
CA THR A 58 29.88 4.05 2.86
C THR A 58 29.28 4.22 4.26
N GLU A 59 27.97 4.16 4.40
CA GLU A 59 27.24 4.35 5.66
C GLU A 59 27.03 3.03 6.42
N LYS A 60 27.30 1.89 5.80
CA LYS A 60 27.04 0.57 6.42
C LYS A 60 27.85 0.32 7.70
N ALA A 61 29.01 0.95 7.85
CA ALA A 61 29.84 0.82 9.06
C ALA A 61 29.31 1.62 10.26
N ALA A 62 28.60 2.73 10.00
CA ALA A 62 27.99 3.58 11.02
C ALA A 62 26.66 4.15 10.47
N PRO A 63 25.57 3.36 10.50
CA PRO A 63 24.33 3.73 9.85
C PRO A 63 23.62 4.89 10.55
N ASP A 64 23.25 5.92 9.79
CA ASP A 64 22.34 6.98 10.24
C ASP A 64 20.89 6.61 9.86
N TYR A 65 20.23 5.85 10.71
CA TYR A 65 18.86 5.44 10.49
C TYR A 65 17.85 6.60 10.55
N GLN A 66 18.18 7.74 11.14
CA GLN A 66 17.31 8.94 11.09
C GLN A 66 17.34 9.57 9.70
N LYS A 67 18.50 9.65 9.07
CA LYS A 67 18.64 10.06 7.67
C LYS A 67 17.88 9.10 6.75
N CYS A 68 18.05 7.79 6.94
CA CYS A 68 17.35 6.77 6.16
C CYS A 68 15.82 6.87 6.32
N LEU A 69 15.34 7.12 7.55
CA LEU A 69 13.91 7.30 7.81
C LEU A 69 13.36 8.54 7.08
N LYS A 70 14.11 9.63 7.08
CA LYS A 70 13.74 10.82 6.31
C LYS A 70 13.62 10.50 4.83
N THR A 71 14.63 9.85 4.24
CA THR A 71 14.62 9.45 2.82
C THR A 71 13.45 8.53 2.49
N MET A 72 13.18 7.52 3.33
CA MET A 72 12.03 6.62 3.16
C MET A 72 10.69 7.37 3.20
N THR A 73 10.52 8.26 4.18
CA THR A 73 9.25 9.00 4.31
C THR A 73 9.06 10.03 3.19
N GLU A 74 10.13 10.62 2.67
CA GLU A 74 10.10 11.45 1.47
C GLU A 74 9.69 10.63 0.24
N ALA A 75 10.27 9.45 0.04
CA ALA A 75 9.90 8.54 -1.03
C ALA A 75 8.42 8.09 -0.94
N ILE A 76 7.94 7.75 0.27
CA ILE A 76 6.53 7.43 0.50
C ILE A 76 5.62 8.62 0.19
N SER A 77 6.02 9.84 0.56
CA SER A 77 5.26 11.07 0.33
C SER A 77 5.31 11.55 -1.11
N ASP A 78 6.27 11.07 -1.91
CA ASP A 78 6.35 11.46 -3.31
C ASP A 78 5.18 10.86 -4.08
N PHE A 79 4.24 11.73 -4.41
CA PHE A 79 3.03 11.38 -5.15
C PHE A 79 3.30 10.84 -6.56
N ARG A 80 4.51 11.03 -7.11
CA ARG A 80 4.93 10.55 -8.43
C ARG A 80 5.72 9.26 -8.37
N GLU A 81 6.10 8.82 -7.17
CA GLU A 81 6.85 7.57 -7.00
C GLU A 81 6.02 6.37 -7.46
N ASN A 82 6.63 5.53 -8.27
CA ASN A 82 5.97 4.36 -8.82
C ASN A 82 6.06 3.15 -7.88
N TRP A 83 5.21 3.13 -6.87
CA TRP A 83 5.10 2.05 -5.90
C TRP A 83 4.59 0.74 -6.50
N TYR A 84 3.91 0.80 -7.65
CA TYR A 84 3.44 -0.41 -8.32
C TYR A 84 4.59 -1.33 -8.75
N ASN A 85 5.76 -0.79 -9.04
CA ASN A 85 6.94 -1.55 -9.43
C ASN A 85 7.85 -1.93 -8.25
N ASN A 86 7.62 -1.41 -7.05
CA ASN A 86 8.39 -1.70 -5.85
C ASN A 86 7.70 -2.76 -4.97
N ASP A 87 7.55 -3.98 -5.51
CA ASP A 87 6.76 -5.04 -4.89
C ASP A 87 7.12 -5.31 -3.43
N LYS A 88 8.40 -5.58 -3.15
CA LYS A 88 8.81 -6.04 -1.81
C LYS A 88 8.53 -5.00 -0.74
N GLU A 89 8.87 -3.75 -0.99
CA GLU A 89 8.69 -2.68 -0.02
C GLU A 89 7.23 -2.29 0.14
N LEU A 90 6.51 -2.19 -0.97
CA LEU A 90 5.08 -1.94 -0.97
C LEU A 90 4.34 -2.95 -0.07
N TYR A 91 4.59 -4.26 -0.28
CA TYR A 91 3.97 -5.29 0.53
C TYR A 91 4.31 -5.16 2.01
N GLN A 92 5.58 -4.91 2.33
CA GLN A 92 6.03 -4.75 3.72
C GLN A 92 5.35 -3.57 4.40
N ILE A 93 5.24 -2.42 3.72
CA ILE A 93 4.56 -1.24 4.25
C ILE A 93 3.07 -1.52 4.46
N LEU A 94 2.37 -2.08 3.47
CA LEU A 94 0.93 -2.36 3.58
C LEU A 94 0.62 -3.40 4.68
N ILE A 95 1.49 -4.39 4.89
CA ILE A 95 1.36 -5.34 6.00
C ILE A 95 1.59 -4.66 7.36
N LEU A 96 2.56 -3.74 7.46
CA LEU A 96 2.74 -2.95 8.70
C LEU A 96 1.52 -2.08 9.01
N LEU A 97 0.91 -1.47 8.00
CA LEU A 97 -0.33 -0.72 8.19
C LEU A 97 -1.48 -1.60 8.69
N ASP A 98 -1.60 -2.84 8.18
CA ASP A 98 -2.56 -3.81 8.72
C ASP A 98 -2.29 -4.08 10.22
N ILE A 99 -1.02 -4.29 10.57
CA ILE A 99 -0.61 -4.54 11.96
C ILE A 99 -0.94 -3.35 12.85
N PHE A 100 -0.62 -2.13 12.44
CA PHE A 100 -0.92 -0.92 13.21
C PHE A 100 -2.43 -0.80 13.47
N ARG A 101 -3.26 -0.97 12.42
CA ARG A 101 -4.72 -0.95 12.57
C ARG A 101 -5.26 -2.03 13.49
N ILE A 102 -4.70 -3.23 13.42
CA ILE A 102 -5.07 -4.33 14.31
C ILE A 102 -4.71 -3.99 15.77
N LEU A 103 -3.53 -3.41 15.98
CA LEU A 103 -3.07 -3.07 17.33
C LEU A 103 -3.89 -1.93 17.94
N ASP A 104 -4.32 -0.96 17.14
CA ASP A 104 -5.19 0.14 17.58
C ASP A 104 -6.65 -0.29 17.76
N SER A 105 -7.07 -1.39 17.14
CA SER A 105 -8.43 -1.89 17.22
C SER A 105 -8.66 -2.80 18.43
N LYS A 106 -9.78 -2.59 19.13
CA LYS A 106 -10.26 -3.51 20.18
C LYS A 106 -10.98 -4.74 19.60
N SER A 107 -11.57 -4.60 18.40
CA SER A 107 -12.42 -5.62 17.79
C SER A 107 -11.67 -6.62 16.92
N ILE A 108 -10.61 -6.19 16.23
CA ILE A 108 -9.79 -7.05 15.38
C ILE A 108 -8.79 -7.82 16.25
N LYS A 109 -8.89 -9.14 16.27
CA LYS A 109 -8.09 -9.96 17.19
C LYS A 109 -6.64 -10.11 16.74
N LYS A 110 -6.40 -10.71 15.57
CA LYS A 110 -5.04 -11.01 15.05
C LYS A 110 -5.04 -11.09 13.53
N LEU A 111 -3.89 -10.75 12.95
CA LEU A 111 -3.58 -11.07 11.56
C LEU A 111 -3.40 -12.60 11.44
N PRO A 112 -4.10 -13.28 10.53
CA PRO A 112 -3.84 -14.69 10.30
C PRO A 112 -2.40 -14.91 9.83
N THR A 113 -1.79 -16.05 10.22
CA THR A 113 -0.36 -16.32 9.98
C THR A 113 0.03 -16.19 8.50
N ASP A 114 -0.84 -16.64 7.62
CA ASP A 114 -0.60 -16.61 6.17
C ASP A 114 -0.55 -15.21 5.57
N TYR A 115 -1.01 -14.21 6.30
CA TYR A 115 -1.07 -12.81 5.84
C TYR A 115 0.12 -11.96 6.29
N PHE A 116 1.12 -12.54 6.96
CA PHE A 116 2.38 -11.85 7.24
C PHE A 116 3.29 -11.72 6.01
N THR A 117 2.99 -12.46 4.96
CA THR A 117 3.65 -12.34 3.65
C THR A 117 2.59 -12.31 2.56
N ARG A 118 3.00 -11.87 1.36
CA ARG A 118 2.19 -12.09 0.16
C ARG A 118 2.20 -13.57 -0.20
N LYS A 119 1.03 -14.14 -0.44
CA LYS A 119 0.87 -15.41 -1.11
C LYS A 119 0.94 -15.20 -2.62
N SER A 120 2.15 -15.27 -3.21
CA SER A 120 2.31 -15.16 -4.67
C SER A 120 2.13 -16.51 -5.36
N GLY A 121 1.48 -16.51 -6.52
CA GLY A 121 1.47 -17.64 -7.45
C GLY A 121 0.57 -18.83 -7.11
N GLN A 122 -0.23 -18.76 -6.05
CA GLN A 122 -1.20 -19.79 -5.69
C GLN A 122 -2.62 -19.39 -6.10
N LYS A 123 -3.52 -20.38 -6.24
CA LYS A 123 -4.94 -20.17 -6.57
C LYS A 123 -5.65 -19.25 -5.58
N ASP A 124 -5.20 -19.22 -4.33
CA ASP A 124 -5.71 -18.43 -3.21
C ASP A 124 -4.71 -17.35 -2.77
N GLY A 125 -3.93 -16.80 -3.69
CA GLY A 125 -2.95 -15.76 -3.41
C GLY A 125 -3.57 -14.36 -3.24
N GLU A 126 -2.72 -13.40 -2.97
CA GLU A 126 -3.06 -11.97 -2.95
C GLU A 126 -2.31 -11.24 -4.05
N ASP A 127 -2.87 -10.14 -4.50
CA ASP A 127 -2.22 -9.23 -5.44
C ASP A 127 -2.35 -7.77 -4.99
N LYS A 128 -1.44 -6.95 -5.49
CA LYS A 128 -1.55 -5.50 -5.39
C LYS A 128 -2.62 -5.02 -6.36
N GLU A 129 -3.44 -4.12 -5.91
CA GLU A 129 -4.55 -3.58 -6.67
C GLU A 129 -4.58 -2.05 -6.57
N HIS A 130 -4.85 -1.40 -7.70
CA HIS A 130 -5.15 0.02 -7.71
C HIS A 130 -6.56 0.26 -7.19
N ILE A 131 -6.69 1.11 -6.18
CA ILE A 131 -7.99 1.52 -5.63
C ILE A 131 -8.78 2.29 -6.69
N LEU A 132 -8.17 3.34 -7.26
CA LEU A 132 -8.63 4.00 -8.49
C LEU A 132 -7.99 3.30 -9.68
N SER A 133 -8.80 2.77 -10.59
CA SER A 133 -8.33 2.05 -11.78
C SER A 133 -7.47 2.95 -12.66
N GLN A 134 -6.36 2.39 -13.16
CA GLN A 134 -5.31 3.15 -13.83
C GLN A 134 -5.54 3.36 -15.33
N THR A 135 -6.13 2.36 -16.00
CA THR A 135 -6.25 2.37 -17.47
C THR A 135 -7.46 1.58 -17.93
N PRO A 136 -8.10 1.93 -19.04
CA PRO A 136 -9.09 1.08 -19.66
C PRO A 136 -8.42 -0.18 -20.25
N ARG A 137 -9.07 -1.34 -20.08
CA ARG A 137 -8.52 -2.65 -20.50
C ARG A 137 -9.52 -3.42 -21.34
N LYS A 138 -8.98 -4.27 -22.21
CA LYS A 138 -9.74 -5.29 -22.95
C LYS A 138 -10.14 -6.44 -22.01
N ASP A 139 -11.05 -7.29 -22.45
CA ASP A 139 -11.50 -8.48 -21.70
C ASP A 139 -10.36 -9.45 -21.34
N ASN A 140 -9.29 -9.47 -22.16
CA ASN A 140 -8.09 -10.27 -21.90
C ASN A 140 -7.12 -9.64 -20.87
N GLY A 141 -7.46 -8.46 -20.33
CA GLY A 141 -6.66 -7.74 -19.34
C GLY A 141 -5.57 -6.82 -19.91
N GLU A 142 -5.37 -6.79 -21.22
CA GLU A 142 -4.44 -5.85 -21.87
C GLU A 142 -5.00 -4.43 -21.90
N ILE A 143 -4.14 -3.42 -21.89
CA ILE A 143 -4.54 -2.02 -22.06
C ILE A 143 -5.15 -1.89 -23.48
N THR A 144 -6.33 -1.27 -23.56
CA THR A 144 -6.97 -1.05 -24.85
C THR A 144 -6.22 0.02 -25.66
N THR A 145 -6.12 -0.20 -26.95
CA THR A 145 -5.64 0.78 -27.93
C THR A 145 -6.77 1.62 -28.52
N ILE A 146 -8.03 1.26 -28.22
CA ILE A 146 -9.22 1.89 -28.81
C ILE A 146 -9.44 3.27 -28.18
N LYS A 147 -9.38 4.32 -29.00
CA LYS A 147 -9.55 5.71 -28.58
C LYS A 147 -10.83 5.95 -27.80
N THR A 148 -11.97 5.42 -28.28
CA THR A 148 -13.26 5.64 -27.63
C THR A 148 -13.35 5.06 -26.22
N ASP A 149 -12.56 4.05 -25.88
CA ASP A 149 -12.50 3.51 -24.52
C ASP A 149 -11.77 4.48 -23.60
N TRP A 150 -10.69 5.11 -24.10
CA TRP A 150 -9.97 6.14 -23.38
C TRP A 150 -10.80 7.43 -23.23
N GLU A 151 -11.54 7.82 -24.27
CA GLU A 151 -12.45 8.97 -24.19
C GLU A 151 -13.51 8.79 -23.10
N LYS A 152 -14.11 7.59 -23.00
CA LYS A 152 -15.05 7.25 -21.91
C LYS A 152 -14.37 7.28 -20.55
N PHE A 153 -13.17 6.70 -20.45
CA PHE A 153 -12.39 6.66 -19.22
C PHE A 153 -12.07 8.07 -18.69
N VAL A 154 -11.62 8.96 -19.57
CA VAL A 154 -11.29 10.36 -19.24
C VAL A 154 -12.49 11.18 -18.77
N GLN A 155 -13.71 10.81 -19.19
CA GLN A 155 -14.94 11.51 -18.76
C GLN A 155 -15.27 11.25 -17.29
N SER A 156 -14.66 10.25 -16.64
CA SER A 156 -14.86 10.06 -15.20
C SER A 156 -14.49 11.32 -14.42
N GLU A 157 -15.35 11.71 -13.49
CA GLU A 157 -15.10 12.83 -12.58
C GLU A 157 -13.83 12.66 -11.72
N ASP A 158 -13.34 11.42 -11.62
CA ASP A 158 -12.12 11.10 -10.88
C ASP A 158 -10.87 11.70 -11.53
N PHE A 159 -10.92 11.97 -12.84
CA PHE A 159 -9.80 12.54 -13.63
C PHE A 159 -10.00 14.00 -14.04
N LYS A 160 -10.94 14.72 -13.44
CA LYS A 160 -11.27 16.10 -13.81
C LYS A 160 -10.03 17.02 -13.89
N ASP A 161 -9.05 16.84 -12.99
CA ASP A 161 -7.89 17.70 -12.87
C ASP A 161 -6.85 17.50 -13.99
N ILE A 162 -6.86 16.33 -14.64
CA ILE A 162 -5.96 15.97 -15.75
C ILE A 162 -6.71 15.75 -17.06
N ARG A 163 -8.03 15.92 -17.06
CA ARG A 163 -8.91 15.63 -18.20
C ARG A 163 -8.50 16.40 -19.46
N SER A 164 -8.26 17.69 -19.33
CA SER A 164 -7.87 18.52 -20.47
C SER A 164 -6.61 18.02 -21.16
N GLN A 165 -5.58 17.68 -20.39
CA GLN A 165 -4.31 17.16 -20.91
C GLN A 165 -4.48 15.80 -21.59
N MET A 166 -5.32 14.92 -21.02
CA MET A 166 -5.63 13.62 -21.66
C MET A 166 -6.43 13.82 -22.93
N GLN A 167 -7.40 14.71 -22.94
CA GLN A 167 -8.20 15.03 -24.15
C GLN A 167 -7.34 15.64 -25.25
N ASP A 168 -6.36 16.48 -24.93
CA ASP A 168 -5.44 17.02 -25.91
C ASP A 168 -4.67 15.94 -26.66
N ILE A 169 -4.22 14.88 -25.95
CA ILE A 169 -3.58 13.73 -26.59
C ILE A 169 -4.60 13.00 -27.48
N LEU A 170 -5.79 12.70 -26.97
CA LEU A 170 -6.82 11.95 -27.67
C LEU A 170 -7.35 12.69 -28.91
N ASN A 171 -7.45 14.01 -28.86
CA ASN A 171 -7.92 14.82 -30.00
C ASN A 171 -7.02 14.73 -31.22
N HIS A 172 -5.73 14.47 -31.02
CA HIS A 172 -4.73 14.32 -32.10
C HIS A 172 -4.51 12.86 -32.52
N SER A 173 -5.17 11.92 -31.86
CA SER A 173 -5.03 10.48 -32.12
C SER A 173 -6.04 9.97 -33.14
N ASP A 174 -5.69 8.93 -33.87
CA ASP A 174 -6.60 8.15 -34.72
C ASP A 174 -7.58 7.28 -33.91
N ALA A 175 -8.38 6.46 -34.58
CA ALA A 175 -9.35 5.55 -33.92
C ALA A 175 -8.65 4.53 -33.00
N GLU A 176 -7.40 4.15 -33.32
CA GLU A 176 -6.52 3.38 -32.47
C GLU A 176 -5.31 4.21 -32.05
N LEU A 177 -4.98 4.17 -30.76
CA LEU A 177 -3.84 4.86 -30.19
C LEU A 177 -2.53 4.16 -30.55
N THR A 178 -1.55 4.93 -30.92
CA THR A 178 -0.17 4.47 -31.11
C THR A 178 0.47 4.14 -29.76
N GLU A 179 1.54 3.36 -29.78
CA GLU A 179 2.32 3.06 -28.57
C GLU A 179 2.81 4.33 -27.87
N GLN A 180 3.19 5.34 -28.67
CA GLN A 180 3.69 6.62 -28.14
C GLN A 180 2.62 7.41 -27.40
N GLU A 181 1.40 7.45 -27.92
CA GLU A 181 0.24 8.09 -27.27
C GLU A 181 -0.18 7.35 -26.01
N LEU A 182 -0.15 6.01 -26.00
CA LEU A 182 -0.38 5.20 -24.80
C LEU A 182 0.65 5.49 -23.72
N ILE A 183 1.93 5.60 -24.07
CA ILE A 183 2.99 5.97 -23.13
C ILE A 183 2.76 7.39 -22.57
N GLN A 184 2.36 8.34 -23.41
CA GLN A 184 2.05 9.71 -22.96
C GLN A 184 0.87 9.72 -21.96
N LEU A 185 -0.22 9.01 -22.25
CA LEU A 185 -1.37 8.89 -21.36
C LEU A 185 -0.97 8.23 -20.03
N GLN A 186 -0.19 7.15 -20.07
CA GLN A 186 0.31 6.46 -18.89
C GLN A 186 1.22 7.36 -18.04
N ASN A 187 2.13 8.10 -18.68
CA ASN A 187 3.01 9.04 -17.99
C ASN A 187 2.22 10.15 -17.30
N LEU A 188 1.17 10.64 -17.95
CA LEU A 188 0.27 11.65 -17.36
C LEU A 188 -0.45 11.10 -16.14
N LEU A 189 -1.01 9.88 -16.22
CA LEU A 189 -1.65 9.19 -15.11
C LEU A 189 -0.67 8.91 -13.95
N ASN A 190 0.56 8.50 -14.27
CA ASN A 190 1.61 8.30 -13.28
C ASN A 190 1.99 9.62 -12.59
N SER A 191 2.14 10.70 -13.35
CA SER A 191 2.42 12.03 -12.78
C SER A 191 1.28 12.58 -11.93
N ALA A 192 0.06 12.11 -12.16
CA ALA A 192 -1.11 12.38 -11.33
C ALA A 192 -1.21 11.47 -10.10
N GLY A 193 -0.24 10.58 -9.88
CA GLY A 193 -0.11 9.78 -8.67
C GLY A 193 -0.85 8.44 -8.67
N LEU A 194 -1.29 7.94 -9.83
CA LEU A 194 -2.03 6.67 -9.87
C LEU A 194 -1.19 5.47 -9.40
N ASN A 195 0.13 5.53 -9.52
CA ASN A 195 1.04 4.51 -9.01
C ASN A 195 1.61 4.82 -7.62
N SER A 196 1.17 5.91 -6.98
CA SER A 196 1.59 6.22 -5.61
C SER A 196 1.06 5.18 -4.62
N ILE A 197 1.74 5.04 -3.48
CA ILE A 197 1.37 4.09 -2.43
C ILE A 197 -0.05 4.33 -1.92
N GLY A 198 -0.53 5.57 -1.94
CA GLY A 198 -1.87 5.94 -1.51
C GLY A 198 -2.99 5.35 -2.37
N ASN A 199 -2.68 4.90 -3.58
CA ASN A 199 -3.62 4.23 -4.47
C ASN A 199 -3.48 2.70 -4.47
N MET A 200 -2.69 2.13 -3.56
CA MET A 200 -2.42 0.70 -3.52
C MET A 200 -3.14 0.02 -2.36
N ALA A 201 -3.64 -1.18 -2.62
CA ALA A 201 -4.21 -2.08 -1.63
C ALA A 201 -3.79 -3.53 -1.92
N LEU A 202 -3.84 -4.40 -0.91
CA LEU A 202 -3.66 -5.83 -1.08
C LEU A 202 -5.02 -6.52 -1.06
N LEU A 203 -5.30 -7.31 -2.09
CA LEU A 203 -6.55 -8.04 -2.24
C LEU A 203 -6.32 -9.51 -2.55
N ASP A 204 -7.20 -10.36 -2.03
CA ASP A 204 -7.30 -11.76 -2.45
C ASP A 204 -7.55 -11.83 -3.97
N LEU A 205 -6.82 -12.72 -4.66
CA LEU A 205 -6.91 -12.88 -6.11
C LEU A 205 -8.32 -13.21 -6.60
N ARG A 206 -9.13 -13.88 -5.79
CA ARG A 206 -10.52 -14.18 -6.16
C ARG A 206 -11.39 -12.93 -6.12
N ILE A 207 -11.17 -12.08 -5.13
CA ILE A 207 -11.85 -10.78 -5.03
C ILE A 207 -11.41 -9.92 -6.21
N ASN A 208 -10.11 -9.80 -6.44
CA ASN A 208 -9.56 -8.99 -7.53
C ASN A 208 -10.08 -9.43 -8.91
N ARG A 209 -10.14 -10.72 -9.18
CA ARG A 209 -10.65 -11.27 -10.45
C ARG A 209 -12.16 -11.11 -10.63
N SER A 210 -12.93 -10.98 -9.55
CA SER A 210 -14.39 -10.91 -9.63
C SER A 210 -14.91 -9.60 -10.19
N TYR A 211 -14.15 -8.52 -10.13
CA TYR A 211 -14.52 -7.21 -10.65
C TYR A 211 -13.61 -6.65 -11.74
N GLY A 212 -12.46 -7.33 -12.01
CA GLY A 212 -11.54 -6.90 -13.07
C GLY A 212 -11.12 -5.43 -12.90
N ASN A 213 -11.30 -4.63 -13.95
CA ASN A 213 -10.95 -3.21 -13.98
C ASN A 213 -12.14 -2.27 -13.67
N ALA A 214 -13.04 -2.70 -12.77
CA ALA A 214 -14.21 -1.95 -12.38
C ALA A 214 -13.88 -0.61 -11.70
N ASP A 215 -14.87 0.29 -11.66
CA ASP A 215 -14.77 1.53 -10.90
C ASP A 215 -14.72 1.29 -9.37
N TYR A 216 -14.37 2.34 -8.64
CA TYR A 216 -14.27 2.28 -7.18
C TYR A 216 -15.55 1.84 -6.49
N THR A 217 -16.72 2.30 -6.97
CA THR A 217 -18.02 1.98 -6.38
C THR A 217 -18.29 0.48 -6.46
N HIS A 218 -18.02 -0.11 -7.60
CA HIS A 218 -18.22 -1.54 -7.82
C HIS A 218 -17.24 -2.36 -6.98
N LYS A 219 -15.94 -2.02 -7.00
CA LYS A 219 -14.91 -2.64 -6.14
C LYS A 219 -15.34 -2.58 -4.66
N ARG A 220 -15.75 -1.41 -4.21
CA ARG A 220 -16.21 -1.18 -2.84
C ARG A 220 -17.36 -2.09 -2.47
N THR A 221 -18.37 -2.20 -3.33
CA THR A 221 -19.54 -3.06 -3.10
C THR A 221 -19.14 -4.52 -2.93
N ILE A 222 -18.27 -5.05 -3.79
CA ILE A 222 -17.80 -6.44 -3.71
C ILE A 222 -16.98 -6.66 -2.43
N ILE A 223 -16.07 -5.77 -2.10
CA ILE A 223 -15.23 -5.89 -0.89
C ILE A 223 -16.12 -5.90 0.37
N PHE A 224 -17.17 -5.08 0.41
CA PHE A 224 -18.14 -5.11 1.50
C PHE A 224 -18.91 -6.41 1.57
N GLN A 225 -19.39 -6.91 0.44
CA GLN A 225 -20.11 -8.20 0.38
C GLN A 225 -19.20 -9.34 0.88
N GLU A 226 -17.96 -9.39 0.45
CA GLU A 226 -16.98 -10.39 0.90
C GLU A 226 -16.71 -10.29 2.40
N TYR A 227 -16.56 -9.08 2.93
CA TYR A 227 -16.40 -8.83 4.37
C TYR A 227 -17.64 -9.25 5.17
N MET A 228 -18.85 -8.92 4.70
CA MET A 228 -20.10 -9.34 5.34
C MET A 228 -20.32 -10.85 5.30
N ASN A 229 -19.79 -11.52 4.27
CA ASN A 229 -19.77 -12.98 4.14
C ASN A 229 -18.64 -13.63 4.98
N GLN A 230 -18.05 -12.88 5.92
CA GLN A 230 -17.00 -13.34 6.85
C GLN A 230 -15.70 -13.79 6.16
N LYS A 231 -15.48 -13.40 4.91
CA LYS A 231 -14.18 -13.58 4.27
C LYS A 231 -13.19 -12.58 4.84
N TYR A 232 -11.94 -13.02 4.95
CA TYR A 232 -10.91 -12.13 5.45
C TYR A 232 -10.59 -11.05 4.39
N VAL A 233 -10.74 -9.81 4.78
CA VAL A 233 -10.27 -8.63 4.06
C VAL A 233 -9.25 -7.93 4.93
N ARG A 234 -8.13 -7.55 4.35
CA ARG A 234 -7.05 -6.86 5.09
C ARG A 234 -7.55 -5.58 5.73
N PRO A 235 -7.17 -5.28 6.98
CA PRO A 235 -7.64 -4.09 7.70
C PRO A 235 -7.37 -2.77 6.98
N HIS A 236 -6.17 -2.62 6.37
CA HIS A 236 -5.85 -1.43 5.58
C HIS A 236 -6.76 -1.32 4.35
N THR A 237 -6.89 -2.41 3.59
CA THR A 237 -7.76 -2.47 2.41
C THR A 237 -9.20 -2.13 2.77
N LEU A 238 -9.74 -2.75 3.82
CA LEU A 238 -11.08 -2.45 4.29
C LEU A 238 -11.23 -0.97 4.63
N ALA A 239 -10.28 -0.38 5.35
CA ALA A 239 -10.32 1.02 5.76
C ALA A 239 -10.33 1.99 4.58
N VAL A 240 -9.50 1.74 3.53
CA VAL A 240 -9.49 2.58 2.31
C VAL A 240 -10.81 2.51 1.57
N PHE A 241 -11.39 1.31 1.40
CA PHE A 241 -12.68 1.16 0.73
C PHE A 241 -13.86 1.62 1.58
N MET A 242 -13.77 1.62 2.90
CA MET A 242 -14.76 2.23 3.79
C MET A 242 -14.60 3.74 3.92
N LYS A 243 -13.47 4.30 3.50
CA LYS A 243 -13.06 5.68 3.84
C LYS A 243 -13.15 5.94 5.36
N GLY A 244 -12.92 4.91 6.18
CA GLY A 244 -13.07 4.97 7.63
C GLY A 244 -12.03 5.83 8.36
N ASP A 245 -11.03 6.26 7.62
CA ASP A 245 -9.95 7.11 8.14
C ASP A 245 -10.11 8.60 7.79
N ILE A 246 -11.19 8.94 7.10
CA ILE A 246 -11.50 10.35 6.85
C ILE A 246 -12.07 10.91 8.15
N ASP A 247 -11.43 11.94 8.70
CA ASP A 247 -11.98 12.67 9.86
C ASP A 247 -13.39 13.11 9.51
N ALA A 248 -14.36 12.78 10.35
CA ALA A 248 -15.77 13.11 10.15
C ALA A 248 -16.01 14.63 9.94
N ARG A 249 -15.08 15.47 10.43
CA ARG A 249 -15.09 16.92 10.22
C ARG A 249 -14.63 17.33 8.83
N GLU A 250 -13.80 16.53 8.16
CA GLU A 250 -13.37 16.76 6.78
C GLU A 250 -14.30 16.10 5.75
N ALA A 251 -15.23 15.25 6.21
CA ALA A 251 -16.14 14.49 5.35
C ALA A 251 -17.23 15.33 4.67
N THR A 252 -17.40 16.57 5.06
CA THR A 252 -18.36 17.48 4.41
C THR A 252 -17.86 17.87 3.02
N GLY A 253 -18.36 17.14 2.00
CA GLY A 253 -18.06 17.40 0.60
C GLY A 253 -17.25 16.31 -0.10
N ILE A 254 -16.70 15.33 0.60
CA ILE A 254 -15.95 14.21 -0.02
C ILE A 254 -16.94 13.10 -0.42
N PRO A 255 -17.02 12.71 -1.71
CA PRO A 255 -17.91 11.65 -2.13
C PRO A 255 -17.43 10.30 -1.59
N LEU A 256 -18.26 9.64 -0.77
CA LEU A 256 -17.95 8.30 -0.21
C LEU A 256 -17.96 7.19 -1.26
N ASN A 257 -18.55 7.45 -2.41
CA ASN A 257 -18.68 6.49 -3.50
C ASN A 257 -17.61 6.62 -4.58
N ARG A 258 -16.59 7.44 -4.35
CA ARG A 258 -15.47 7.66 -5.29
C ARG A 258 -14.13 7.61 -4.57
N TRP A 259 -13.09 7.32 -5.32
CA TRP A 259 -11.69 7.48 -4.90
C TRP A 259 -11.03 8.42 -5.86
N THR A 260 -10.72 9.61 -5.41
CA THR A 260 -10.23 10.72 -6.25
C THR A 260 -8.71 10.87 -6.15
N LEU A 261 -8.10 11.67 -7.01
CA LEU A 261 -6.67 12.00 -6.92
C LEU A 261 -6.34 12.68 -5.57
N GLU A 262 -7.27 13.46 -5.03
CA GLU A 262 -7.10 14.06 -3.70
C GLU A 262 -7.13 13.01 -2.58
N ASP A 263 -7.99 11.99 -2.69
CA ASP A 263 -8.00 10.85 -1.75
C ASP A 263 -6.66 10.09 -1.81
N ILE A 264 -6.11 9.88 -3.00
CA ILE A 264 -4.82 9.25 -3.19
C ILE A 264 -3.73 10.04 -2.46
N LYS A 265 -3.67 11.35 -2.68
CA LYS A 265 -2.70 12.25 -2.04
C LYS A 265 -2.79 12.20 -0.53
N ARG A 266 -4.00 12.35 0.02
CA ARG A 266 -4.23 12.29 1.48
C ARG A 266 -3.82 10.94 2.07
N ASN A 267 -4.14 9.84 1.38
CA ASN A 267 -3.76 8.51 1.85
C ASN A 267 -2.24 8.31 1.78
N THR A 268 -1.57 8.83 0.73
CA THR A 268 -0.11 8.84 0.62
C THR A 268 0.54 9.56 1.81
N ASP A 269 0.11 10.80 2.09
CA ASP A 269 0.60 11.59 3.22
C ASP A 269 0.35 10.91 4.57
N LYS A 270 -0.82 10.27 4.70
CA LYS A 270 -1.17 9.53 5.92
C LYS A 270 -0.26 8.34 6.14
N ILE A 271 0.01 7.55 5.10
CA ILE A 271 0.92 6.41 5.17
C ILE A 271 2.32 6.86 5.57
N ALA A 272 2.84 7.92 4.92
CA ALA A 272 4.15 8.48 5.27
C ALA A 272 4.23 8.92 6.74
N LYS A 273 3.22 9.64 7.23
CA LYS A 273 3.15 10.08 8.63
C LYS A 273 3.08 8.91 9.61
N GLU A 274 2.28 7.89 9.30
CA GLU A 274 2.09 6.73 10.18
C GLU A 274 3.37 5.89 10.27
N ILE A 275 4.03 5.61 9.15
CA ILE A 275 5.32 4.92 9.10
C ILE A 275 6.40 5.76 9.80
N GLY A 276 6.52 7.04 9.46
CA GLY A 276 7.50 7.95 10.04
C GLY A 276 7.37 8.05 11.57
N LYS A 277 6.15 8.22 12.08
CA LYS A 277 5.87 8.27 13.52
C LYS A 277 6.30 6.99 14.25
N ASN A 278 5.89 5.83 13.75
CA ASN A 278 6.19 4.56 14.40
C ASN A 278 7.69 4.26 14.36
N PHE A 279 8.34 4.42 13.21
CA PHE A 279 9.77 4.14 13.07
C PHE A 279 10.63 5.10 13.87
N ASN A 280 10.30 6.40 13.90
CA ASN A 280 11.01 7.35 14.75
C ASN A 280 10.92 6.95 16.23
N ALA A 281 9.72 6.56 16.71
CA ALA A 281 9.55 6.08 18.07
C ALA A 281 10.40 4.83 18.32
N TRP A 282 10.46 3.87 17.40
CA TRP A 282 11.22 2.63 17.55
C TRP A 282 12.75 2.84 17.51
N LEU A 283 13.23 3.81 16.73
CA LEU A 283 14.67 4.16 16.67
C LEU A 283 15.14 4.91 17.92
N THR A 284 14.26 5.71 18.55
CA THR A 284 14.62 6.55 19.70
C THR A 284 14.44 5.87 21.06
N GLN A 285 13.77 4.72 21.11
CA GLN A 285 13.46 4.02 22.39
C GLN A 285 14.69 3.35 23.06
N ASN A 286 15.79 3.20 22.36
CA ASN A 286 17.00 2.53 22.84
C ASN A 286 18.13 3.51 23.25
N ASN A 287 17.88 4.82 23.12
CA ASN A 287 18.71 5.88 23.69
C ASN A 287 18.12 6.28 25.05
#